data_ffe123b73c919134e5abc3b6b0d6d639
#
_entry.id   ffe123b73c919134e5abc3b6b0d6d639
#
_cell.length_a   1.000
_cell.length_b   1.000
_cell.length_c   1.000
_cell.angle_alpha   90.00
_cell.angle_beta   90.00
_cell.angle_gamma   90.00
#
_symmetry.space_group_name_H-M   'P 1'
#
loop_
_entity.id
_entity.type
_entity.pdbx_description
1 polymer ?
#
loop_
_entity_poly.entity_id
_entity_poly.type
_entity_poly.pdbx_seq_one_letter_code
_entity_poly.pdbx_strand_id
1 'polypeptide(L)'
;VTGRSPQFKVHGGSPAENLALQNIQARSRMVLAYLFAQLAPWVQGRSGGLLVLGSANVDESLRGYLTKYDNSSADLNPIGSISKLDLRRFLTHAMTAFDLPVLSSFLEAPPTAELEPITADYVQSDEADMGMTYEELSVLGRLRKLQKCGPYSMFVKLLAMWPSLAPDALAAKVKLFFFEYARNR
;
A
#
# COMPACT_ATOMS: atom_id res chain seq x y z
N VAL A 1 -4.37 -17.15 -25.39
CA VAL A 1 -3.89 -18.38 -24.73
C VAL A 1 -5.04 -19.10 -24.05
N THR A 2 -5.90 -18.41 -23.28
CA THR A 2 -7.01 -19.01 -22.53
C THR A 2 -8.28 -19.22 -23.36
N GLY A 3 -8.42 -18.60 -24.53
CA GLY A 3 -9.65 -18.60 -25.33
C GLY A 3 -10.79 -17.80 -24.69
N ARG A 4 -10.55 -17.12 -23.56
CA ARG A 4 -11.51 -16.28 -22.85
C ARG A 4 -10.89 -14.95 -22.46
N SER A 5 -11.69 -13.87 -22.44
CA SER A 5 -11.28 -12.55 -21.98
C SER A 5 -11.67 -12.40 -20.50
N PRO A 6 -10.70 -12.21 -19.60
CA PRO A 6 -11.00 -11.99 -18.18
C PRO A 6 -11.71 -10.65 -17.98
N GLN A 7 -12.56 -10.58 -16.96
CA GLN A 7 -13.30 -9.38 -16.59
C GLN A 7 -12.94 -8.91 -15.18
N PHE A 8 -12.99 -7.59 -14.94
CA PHE A 8 -12.94 -7.06 -13.58
C PHE A 8 -14.20 -7.42 -12.80
N LYS A 9 -14.10 -7.51 -11.48
CA LYS A 9 -15.23 -7.83 -10.59
C LYS A 9 -16.41 -6.87 -10.80
N VAL A 10 -16.14 -5.58 -11.01
CA VAL A 10 -17.16 -4.54 -11.28
C VAL A 10 -17.92 -4.79 -12.59
N HIS A 11 -17.40 -5.64 -13.48
CA HIS A 11 -18.02 -6.06 -14.75
C HIS A 11 -18.46 -7.53 -14.71
N GLY A 12 -18.61 -8.12 -13.52
CA GLY A 12 -19.10 -9.50 -13.34
C GLY A 12 -18.03 -10.59 -13.38
N GLY A 13 -16.74 -10.21 -13.40
CA GLY A 13 -15.63 -11.19 -13.34
C GLY A 13 -15.51 -11.87 -11.99
N SER A 14 -14.93 -13.05 -11.98
CA SER A 14 -14.58 -13.79 -10.76
C SER A 14 -13.45 -13.11 -9.98
N PRO A 15 -13.25 -13.41 -8.67
CA PRO A 15 -12.13 -12.93 -7.91
C PRO A 15 -10.75 -13.26 -8.54
N ALA A 16 -10.63 -14.42 -9.19
CA ALA A 16 -9.39 -14.84 -9.85
C ALA A 16 -9.10 -14.01 -11.09
N GLU A 17 -10.11 -13.70 -11.91
CA GLU A 17 -9.97 -12.81 -13.07
C GLU A 17 -9.60 -11.40 -12.64
N ASN A 18 -10.31 -10.86 -11.66
CA ASN A 18 -10.08 -9.53 -11.11
C ASN A 18 -8.63 -9.39 -10.60
N LEU A 19 -8.17 -10.35 -9.79
CA LEU A 19 -6.81 -10.37 -9.26
C LEU A 19 -5.76 -10.50 -10.39
N ALA A 20 -6.02 -11.29 -11.42
CA ALA A 20 -5.12 -11.44 -12.56
C ALA A 20 -4.95 -10.12 -13.32
N LEU A 21 -6.04 -9.38 -13.55
CA LEU A 21 -6.03 -8.08 -14.23
C LEU A 21 -5.31 -7.01 -13.40
N GLN A 22 -5.56 -6.95 -12.09
CA GLN A 22 -4.82 -6.07 -11.19
C GLN A 22 -3.32 -6.38 -11.20
N ASN A 23 -2.97 -7.66 -11.10
CA ASN A 23 -1.59 -8.10 -11.03
C ASN A 23 -0.80 -7.80 -12.31
N ILE A 24 -1.42 -7.95 -13.49
CA ILE A 24 -0.72 -7.63 -14.75
C ILE A 24 -0.45 -6.14 -14.88
N GLN A 25 -1.42 -5.31 -14.46
CA GLN A 25 -1.25 -3.85 -14.45
C GLN A 25 -0.13 -3.43 -13.51
N ALA A 26 -0.14 -3.93 -12.26
CA ALA A 26 0.87 -3.60 -11.26
C ALA A 26 2.30 -4.02 -11.69
N ARG A 27 2.43 -5.22 -12.27
CA ARG A 27 3.72 -5.73 -12.76
C ARG A 27 4.21 -5.01 -14.01
N SER A 28 3.31 -4.63 -14.91
CA SER A 28 3.68 -3.87 -16.10
C SER A 28 4.27 -2.51 -15.76
N ARG A 29 3.81 -1.84 -14.71
CA ARG A 29 4.41 -0.60 -14.19
C ARG A 29 5.88 -0.82 -13.80
N MET A 30 6.21 -1.92 -13.11
CA MET A 30 7.59 -2.25 -12.74
C MET A 30 8.45 -2.57 -13.96
N VAL A 31 7.93 -3.34 -14.91
CA VAL A 31 8.65 -3.67 -16.14
C VAL A 31 9.00 -2.39 -16.91
N LEU A 32 8.05 -1.47 -17.05
CA LEU A 32 8.27 -0.17 -17.71
C LEU A 32 9.26 0.71 -16.92
N ALA A 33 9.19 0.72 -15.58
CA ALA A 33 10.12 1.47 -14.74
C ALA A 33 11.57 1.03 -15.01
N TYR A 34 11.85 -0.28 -15.02
CA TYR A 34 13.18 -0.82 -15.34
C TYR A 34 13.59 -0.57 -16.80
N LEU A 35 12.67 -0.68 -17.74
CA LEU A 35 12.95 -0.33 -19.15
C LEU A 35 13.41 1.13 -19.27
N PHE A 36 12.68 2.07 -18.68
CA PHE A 36 13.04 3.48 -18.71
C PHE A 36 14.29 3.78 -17.89
N ALA A 37 14.53 3.09 -16.79
CA ALA A 37 15.77 3.23 -16.01
C ALA A 37 17.03 2.93 -16.85
N GLN A 38 16.92 2.03 -17.83
CA GLN A 38 18.01 1.72 -18.76
C GLN A 38 18.05 2.68 -19.96
N LEU A 39 16.89 2.98 -20.54
CA LEU A 39 16.82 3.75 -21.78
C LEU A 39 16.96 5.26 -21.59
N ALA A 40 16.57 5.83 -20.45
CA ALA A 40 16.63 7.28 -20.25
C ALA A 40 18.06 7.86 -20.32
N PRO A 41 19.09 7.26 -19.70
CA PRO A 41 20.47 7.71 -19.92
C PRO A 41 20.94 7.51 -21.35
N TRP A 42 20.59 6.38 -21.97
CA TRP A 42 20.97 6.08 -23.34
C TRP A 42 20.44 7.11 -24.35
N VAL A 43 19.17 7.52 -24.24
CA VAL A 43 18.58 8.58 -25.07
C VAL A 43 19.33 9.91 -24.93
N GLN A 44 19.88 10.18 -23.73
CA GLN A 44 20.67 11.38 -23.43
C GLN A 44 22.16 11.25 -23.83
N GLY A 45 22.56 10.15 -24.49
CA GLY A 45 23.97 9.88 -24.83
C GLY A 45 24.85 9.61 -23.61
N ARG A 46 24.28 9.23 -22.46
CA ARG A 46 24.99 8.93 -21.22
C ARG A 46 25.14 7.42 -21.05
N SER A 47 26.26 6.99 -20.49
CA SER A 47 26.51 5.59 -20.09
C SER A 47 25.83 5.27 -18.75
N GLY A 48 25.59 3.96 -18.49
CA GLY A 48 25.02 3.46 -17.25
C GLY A 48 23.50 3.35 -17.28
N GLY A 49 22.90 3.19 -16.10
CA GLY A 49 21.46 3.10 -15.87
C GLY A 49 21.05 3.91 -14.66
N LEU A 50 19.75 4.01 -14.41
CA LEU A 50 19.17 4.64 -13.22
C LEU A 50 18.70 3.56 -12.25
N LEU A 51 18.67 3.89 -10.95
CA LEU A 51 18.00 3.09 -9.95
C LEU A 51 16.49 3.35 -9.99
N VAL A 52 15.71 2.28 -9.86
CA VAL A 52 14.26 2.38 -9.70
C VAL A 52 13.94 2.58 -8.23
N LEU A 53 13.20 3.64 -7.91
CA LEU A 53 12.76 3.95 -6.55
C LEU A 53 11.38 3.38 -6.28
N GLY A 54 11.24 2.65 -5.17
CA GLY A 54 9.96 2.18 -4.65
C GLY A 54 9.23 3.27 -3.88
N SER A 55 7.91 3.12 -3.78
CA SER A 55 7.01 4.08 -3.12
C SER A 55 6.08 3.45 -2.07
N ALA A 56 6.27 2.17 -1.73
CA ALA A 56 5.50 1.49 -0.70
C ALA A 56 5.90 1.99 0.70
N ASN A 57 4.92 2.37 1.51
CA ASN A 57 5.15 2.77 2.90
C ASN A 57 5.20 1.55 3.85
N VAL A 58 5.53 1.79 5.13
CA VAL A 58 5.67 0.70 6.11
C VAL A 58 4.34 0.00 6.43
N ASP A 59 3.22 0.70 6.36
CA ASP A 59 1.91 0.15 6.71
C ASP A 59 1.45 -0.84 5.64
N GLU A 60 1.60 -0.51 4.36
CA GLU A 60 1.39 -1.41 3.22
C GLU A 60 2.28 -2.65 3.32
N SER A 61 3.56 -2.47 3.65
CA SER A 61 4.51 -3.57 3.83
C SER A 61 4.17 -4.47 5.02
N LEU A 62 3.65 -3.91 6.13
CA LEU A 62 3.21 -4.67 7.30
C LEU A 62 1.99 -5.52 7.01
N ARG A 63 1.03 -4.97 6.30
CA ARG A 63 -0.21 -5.64 5.89
C ARG A 63 0.03 -6.61 4.73
N GLY A 64 1.07 -6.39 3.92
CA GLY A 64 1.28 -7.11 2.67
C GLY A 64 0.35 -6.64 1.55
N TYR A 65 -0.01 -5.37 1.55
CA TYR A 65 -0.83 -4.74 0.51
C TYR A 65 0.05 -4.38 -0.69
N LEU A 66 0.37 -5.38 -1.48
CA LEU A 66 1.21 -5.28 -2.66
C LEU A 66 0.94 -6.43 -3.63
N THR A 67 1.30 -6.26 -4.89
CA THR A 67 1.42 -7.34 -5.85
C THR A 67 2.89 -7.80 -5.91
N LYS A 68 3.14 -9.09 -5.78
CA LYS A 68 4.50 -9.62 -5.93
C LYS A 68 5.07 -9.21 -7.29
N TYR A 69 6.26 -8.61 -7.27
CA TYR A 69 6.97 -8.05 -8.43
C TYR A 69 6.35 -6.79 -9.04
N ASP A 70 5.56 -6.03 -8.27
CA ASP A 70 5.22 -4.65 -8.57
C ASP A 70 6.33 -3.67 -8.14
N ASN A 71 6.03 -2.38 -8.03
CA ASN A 71 7.00 -1.36 -7.61
C ASN A 71 7.59 -1.59 -6.21
N SER A 72 7.04 -2.51 -5.40
CA SER A 72 7.67 -2.93 -4.15
C SER A 72 8.99 -3.70 -4.34
N SER A 73 9.25 -4.19 -5.55
CA SER A 73 10.49 -4.89 -5.95
C SER A 73 11.54 -3.96 -6.57
N ALA A 74 11.42 -2.65 -6.36
CA ALA A 74 12.39 -1.65 -6.82
C ALA A 74 13.77 -1.83 -6.18
N ASP A 75 14.81 -1.22 -6.78
CA ASP A 75 16.19 -1.30 -6.28
C ASP A 75 16.33 -0.68 -4.90
N LEU A 76 15.61 0.40 -4.62
CA LEU A 76 15.66 1.16 -3.39
C LEU A 76 14.28 1.70 -3.01
N ASN A 77 13.93 1.63 -1.74
CA ASN A 77 12.69 2.24 -1.22
C ASN A 77 12.99 3.25 -0.11
N PRO A 78 13.12 4.55 -0.43
CA PRO A 78 13.47 5.59 0.53
C PRO A 78 12.43 5.81 1.63
N ILE A 79 11.16 5.47 1.38
CA ILE A 79 10.04 5.68 2.31
C ILE A 79 9.54 4.39 2.98
N GLY A 80 10.22 3.27 2.78
CA GLY A 80 9.79 1.95 3.25
C GLY A 80 9.70 1.77 4.76
N SER A 81 10.24 2.70 5.55
CA SER A 81 10.13 2.72 7.01
C SER A 81 9.20 3.80 7.55
N ILE A 82 8.58 4.61 6.68
CA ILE A 82 7.74 5.74 7.07
C ILE A 82 6.27 5.31 7.00
N SER A 83 5.47 5.68 8.01
CA SER A 83 4.03 5.41 8.02
C SER A 83 3.28 6.34 7.05
N LYS A 84 2.09 5.93 6.59
CA LYS A 84 1.22 6.79 5.76
C LYS A 84 0.90 8.10 6.46
N LEU A 85 0.67 8.05 7.79
CA LEU A 85 0.40 9.25 8.59
C LEU A 85 1.60 10.19 8.63
N ASP A 86 2.81 9.67 8.80
CA ASP A 86 4.02 10.50 8.82
C ASP A 86 4.35 11.05 7.42
N LEU A 87 4.07 10.30 6.35
CA LEU A 87 4.16 10.82 4.98
C LEU A 87 3.20 11.98 4.76
N ARG A 88 1.95 11.90 5.23
CA ARG A 88 1.01 13.03 5.15
C ARG A 88 1.51 14.25 5.92
N ARG A 89 2.04 14.07 7.12
CA ARG A 89 2.66 15.16 7.91
C ARG A 89 3.85 15.77 7.18
N PHE A 90 4.70 14.94 6.59
CA PHE A 90 5.83 15.39 5.78
C PHE A 90 5.37 16.21 4.57
N LEU A 91 4.36 15.75 3.82
CA LEU A 91 3.80 16.49 2.68
C LEU A 91 3.23 17.84 3.10
N THR A 92 2.53 17.89 4.24
CA THR A 92 2.00 19.15 4.82
C THR A 92 3.14 20.12 5.14
N HIS A 93 4.22 19.62 5.75
CA HIS A 93 5.42 20.44 6.01
C HIS A 93 6.10 20.88 4.71
N ALA A 94 6.30 19.98 3.77
CA ALA A 94 6.98 20.26 2.50
C ALA A 94 6.23 21.28 1.66
N MET A 95 4.89 21.23 1.67
CA MET A 95 4.03 22.21 0.99
C MET A 95 4.35 23.65 1.39
N THR A 96 4.57 23.89 2.69
CA THR A 96 4.91 25.21 3.21
C THR A 96 6.41 25.50 3.11
N ALA A 97 7.27 24.55 3.50
CA ALA A 97 8.71 24.77 3.59
C ALA A 97 9.39 24.95 2.22
N PHE A 98 8.83 24.35 1.17
CA PHE A 98 9.40 24.39 -0.19
C PHE A 98 8.54 25.13 -1.19
N ASP A 99 7.48 25.81 -0.73
CA ASP A 99 6.51 26.53 -1.58
C ASP A 99 5.94 25.63 -2.72
N LEU A 100 5.37 24.49 -2.33
CA LEU A 100 4.80 23.51 -3.24
C LEU A 100 3.27 23.37 -3.05
N PRO A 101 2.46 24.37 -3.41
CA PRO A 101 1.00 24.36 -3.15
C PRO A 101 0.27 23.20 -3.84
N VAL A 102 0.84 22.66 -4.93
CA VAL A 102 0.28 21.48 -5.63
C VAL A 102 0.16 20.25 -4.73
N LEU A 103 0.91 20.17 -3.63
CA LEU A 103 0.82 19.04 -2.69
C LEU A 103 -0.51 18.98 -1.94
N SER A 104 -1.31 20.07 -1.90
CA SER A 104 -2.65 20.04 -1.32
C SER A 104 -3.55 18.99 -1.98
N SER A 105 -3.53 18.90 -3.31
CA SER A 105 -4.32 17.93 -4.05
C SER A 105 -4.00 16.47 -3.69
N PHE A 106 -2.72 16.16 -3.39
CA PHE A 106 -2.31 14.83 -2.94
C PHE A 106 -2.75 14.53 -1.51
N LEU A 107 -2.83 15.57 -0.65
CA LEU A 107 -3.32 15.42 0.72
C LEU A 107 -4.85 15.20 0.77
N GLU A 108 -5.58 15.76 -0.17
CA GLU A 108 -7.04 15.65 -0.29
C GLU A 108 -7.47 14.34 -0.96
N ALA A 109 -6.63 13.79 -1.86
CA ALA A 109 -6.94 12.56 -2.57
C ALA A 109 -7.05 11.35 -1.63
N PRO A 110 -8.09 10.52 -1.77
CA PRO A 110 -8.21 9.28 -1.02
C PRO A 110 -7.11 8.29 -1.46
N PRO A 111 -6.50 7.53 -0.50
CA PRO A 111 -5.55 6.49 -0.85
C PRO A 111 -6.19 5.37 -1.67
N THR A 112 -5.63 5.09 -2.84
CA THR A 112 -6.09 4.02 -3.73
C THR A 112 -4.93 3.42 -4.52
N ALA A 113 -4.97 2.12 -4.76
CA ALA A 113 -4.02 1.42 -5.62
C ALA A 113 -4.26 1.65 -7.12
N GLU A 114 -5.43 2.16 -7.51
CA GLU A 114 -5.84 2.42 -8.90
C GLU A 114 -5.65 1.22 -9.83
N LEU A 115 -5.91 0.02 -9.32
CA LEU A 115 -5.76 -1.24 -10.06
C LEU A 115 -7.08 -1.76 -10.63
N GLU A 116 -8.20 -1.18 -10.22
CA GLU A 116 -9.55 -1.49 -10.70
C GLU A 116 -10.15 -0.30 -11.45
N PRO A 117 -11.08 -0.53 -12.39
CA PRO A 117 -11.76 0.55 -13.09
C PRO A 117 -12.57 1.41 -12.11
N ILE A 118 -12.45 2.72 -12.25
CA ILE A 118 -13.31 3.69 -11.56
C ILE A 118 -14.66 3.72 -12.28
N THR A 119 -15.74 3.49 -11.55
CA THR A 119 -17.12 3.61 -12.07
C THR A 119 -17.87 4.69 -11.29
N ALA A 120 -19.09 5.03 -11.74
CA ALA A 120 -19.91 6.02 -11.05
C ALA A 120 -20.20 5.65 -9.58
N ASP A 121 -20.26 4.33 -9.30
CA ASP A 121 -20.67 3.82 -7.98
C ASP A 121 -19.52 3.12 -7.23
N TYR A 122 -18.31 3.08 -7.80
CA TYR A 122 -17.18 2.35 -7.20
C TYR A 122 -15.85 3.04 -7.43
N VAL A 123 -15.15 3.28 -6.33
CA VAL A 123 -13.74 3.68 -6.29
C VAL A 123 -13.01 2.73 -5.35
N GLN A 124 -11.92 2.15 -5.82
CA GLN A 124 -11.06 1.29 -4.98
C GLN A 124 -10.49 2.09 -3.82
N SER A 125 -10.55 1.53 -2.61
CA SER A 125 -10.01 2.14 -1.39
C SER A 125 -9.04 1.18 -0.71
N ASP A 126 -7.82 1.64 -0.47
CA ASP A 126 -6.79 0.86 0.24
C ASP A 126 -7.28 0.36 1.59
N GLU A 127 -7.91 1.20 2.39
CA GLU A 127 -8.38 0.84 3.73
C GLU A 127 -9.51 -0.20 3.71
N ALA A 128 -10.42 -0.11 2.72
CA ALA A 128 -11.46 -1.10 2.52
C ALA A 128 -10.87 -2.46 2.10
N ASP A 129 -9.91 -2.45 1.18
CA ASP A 129 -9.22 -3.67 0.71
C ASP A 129 -8.37 -4.30 1.82
N MET A 130 -7.70 -3.48 2.62
CA MET A 130 -6.89 -3.95 3.75
C MET A 130 -7.73 -4.45 4.92
N GLY A 131 -8.97 -3.97 5.07
CA GLY A 131 -9.83 -4.22 6.23
C GLY A 131 -9.36 -3.53 7.51
N MET A 132 -8.48 -2.53 7.39
CA MET A 132 -7.89 -1.75 8.48
C MET A 132 -7.58 -0.35 7.99
N THR A 133 -7.75 0.66 8.84
CA THR A 133 -7.33 2.03 8.53
C THR A 133 -5.81 2.18 8.68
N TYR A 134 -5.23 3.19 8.05
CA TYR A 134 -3.82 3.52 8.21
C TYR A 134 -3.47 3.93 9.65
N GLU A 135 -4.41 4.54 10.38
CA GLU A 135 -4.26 4.84 11.81
C GLU A 135 -4.16 3.56 12.64
N GLU A 136 -5.06 2.61 12.39
CA GLU A 136 -5.01 1.30 13.05
C GLU A 136 -3.70 0.56 12.75
N LEU A 137 -3.30 0.51 11.47
CA LEU A 137 -2.04 -0.12 11.05
C LEU A 137 -0.81 0.51 11.70
N SER A 138 -0.78 1.84 11.82
CA SER A 138 0.31 2.55 12.49
C SER A 138 0.44 2.13 13.96
N VAL A 139 -0.68 2.02 14.69
CA VAL A 139 -0.70 1.57 16.08
C VAL A 139 -0.29 0.10 16.19
N LEU A 140 -0.92 -0.79 15.41
CA LEU A 140 -0.64 -2.23 15.40
C LEU A 140 0.82 -2.51 15.01
N GLY A 141 1.33 -1.78 14.01
CA GLY A 141 2.71 -1.87 13.57
C GLY A 141 3.71 -1.49 14.67
N ARG A 142 3.47 -0.38 15.38
CA ARG A 142 4.30 0.05 16.52
C ARG A 142 4.28 -0.96 17.66
N LEU A 143 3.09 -1.46 18.03
CA LEU A 143 2.96 -2.49 19.05
C LEU A 143 3.72 -3.76 18.65
N ARG A 144 3.64 -4.18 17.39
CA ARG A 144 4.34 -5.37 16.89
C ARG A 144 5.84 -5.15 16.77
N LYS A 145 6.27 -4.07 16.10
CA LYS A 145 7.68 -3.88 15.71
C LYS A 145 8.54 -3.28 16.82
N LEU A 146 8.04 -2.27 17.50
CA LEU A 146 8.81 -1.57 18.54
C LEU A 146 8.63 -2.24 19.90
N GLN A 147 7.38 -2.55 20.28
CA GLN A 147 7.07 -3.13 21.58
C GLN A 147 7.07 -4.67 21.61
N LYS A 148 7.31 -5.32 20.45
CA LYS A 148 7.41 -6.78 20.31
C LYS A 148 6.17 -7.56 20.78
N CYS A 149 4.99 -6.92 20.76
CA CYS A 149 3.76 -7.55 21.19
C CYS A 149 3.39 -8.76 20.32
N GLY A 150 3.00 -9.85 20.98
CA GLY A 150 2.26 -10.96 20.38
C GLY A 150 0.75 -10.67 20.37
N PRO A 151 -0.09 -11.59 19.84
CA PRO A 151 -1.53 -11.36 19.73
C PRO A 151 -2.21 -11.00 21.06
N TYR A 152 -1.93 -11.75 22.11
CA TYR A 152 -2.53 -11.53 23.44
C TYR A 152 -2.08 -10.20 24.07
N SER A 153 -0.78 -9.93 24.10
CA SER A 153 -0.26 -8.69 24.70
C SER A 153 -0.68 -7.45 23.90
N MET A 154 -0.84 -7.56 22.59
CA MET A 154 -1.38 -6.50 21.75
C MET A 154 -2.85 -6.24 22.10
N PHE A 155 -3.67 -7.29 22.20
CA PHE A 155 -5.07 -7.19 22.57
C PHE A 155 -5.25 -6.48 23.93
N VAL A 156 -4.49 -6.90 24.96
CA VAL A 156 -4.57 -6.30 26.30
C VAL A 156 -4.22 -4.81 26.28
N LYS A 157 -3.19 -4.40 25.53
CA LYS A 157 -2.83 -2.99 25.41
C LYS A 157 -3.89 -2.18 24.68
N LEU A 158 -4.47 -2.75 23.62
CA LEU A 158 -5.48 -2.06 22.82
C LEU A 158 -6.81 -1.88 23.57
N LEU A 159 -7.14 -2.74 24.53
CA LEU A 159 -8.31 -2.52 25.41
C LEU A 159 -8.24 -1.17 26.14
N ALA A 160 -7.05 -0.75 26.57
CA ALA A 160 -6.86 0.55 27.19
C ALA A 160 -6.73 1.70 26.18
N MET A 161 -6.18 1.44 25.00
CA MET A 161 -5.96 2.47 23.98
C MET A 161 -7.22 2.80 23.18
N TRP A 162 -8.10 1.81 22.95
CA TRP A 162 -9.34 1.94 22.17
C TRP A 162 -10.57 1.53 22.99
N PRO A 163 -10.87 2.24 24.09
CA PRO A 163 -11.93 1.86 25.03
C PRO A 163 -13.35 1.93 24.43
N SER A 164 -13.51 2.61 23.30
CA SER A 164 -14.77 2.70 22.57
C SER A 164 -15.10 1.45 21.74
N LEU A 165 -14.12 0.57 21.48
CA LEU A 165 -14.33 -0.67 20.74
C LEU A 165 -14.71 -1.82 21.67
N ALA A 166 -15.76 -2.56 21.27
CA ALA A 166 -16.12 -3.80 21.96
C ALA A 166 -14.96 -4.80 21.93
N PRO A 167 -14.71 -5.56 23.02
CA PRO A 167 -13.59 -6.51 23.09
C PRO A 167 -13.57 -7.53 21.95
N ASP A 168 -14.72 -8.03 21.51
CA ASP A 168 -14.81 -8.98 20.40
C ASP A 168 -14.40 -8.35 19.06
N ALA A 169 -14.82 -7.12 18.79
CA ALA A 169 -14.40 -6.38 17.60
C ALA A 169 -12.90 -6.11 17.62
N LEU A 170 -12.35 -5.76 18.77
CA LEU A 170 -10.91 -5.56 18.97
C LEU A 170 -10.13 -6.86 18.74
N ALA A 171 -10.62 -7.98 19.29
CA ALA A 171 -10.01 -9.29 19.09
C ALA A 171 -10.02 -9.69 17.61
N ALA A 172 -11.10 -9.40 16.87
CA ALA A 172 -11.18 -9.64 15.43
C ALA A 172 -10.12 -8.83 14.65
N LYS A 173 -9.92 -7.54 14.98
CA LYS A 173 -8.89 -6.69 14.37
C LYS A 173 -7.47 -7.22 14.64
N VAL A 174 -7.17 -7.62 15.87
CA VAL A 174 -5.87 -8.22 16.22
C VAL A 174 -5.64 -9.52 15.46
N LYS A 175 -6.64 -10.39 15.37
CA LYS A 175 -6.56 -11.64 14.60
C LYS A 175 -6.31 -11.36 13.12
N LEU A 176 -7.05 -10.43 12.52
CA LEU A 176 -6.87 -10.04 11.12
C LEU A 176 -5.45 -9.52 10.88
N PHE A 177 -4.95 -8.61 11.73
CA PHE A 177 -3.59 -8.09 11.63
C PHE A 177 -2.54 -9.21 11.65
N PHE A 178 -2.59 -10.11 12.62
CA PHE A 178 -1.60 -11.20 12.73
C PHE A 178 -1.75 -12.23 11.61
N PHE A 179 -2.94 -12.50 11.14
CA PHE A 179 -3.17 -13.37 9.99
C PHE A 179 -2.50 -12.82 8.74
N GLU A 180 -2.76 -11.55 8.41
CA GLU A 180 -2.17 -10.91 7.23
C GLU A 180 -0.66 -10.70 7.39
N TYR A 181 -0.21 -10.31 8.58
CA TYR A 181 1.21 -10.19 8.90
C TYR A 181 1.98 -11.50 8.72
N ALA A 182 1.37 -12.64 9.02
CA ALA A 182 2.00 -13.96 8.86
C ALA A 182 1.91 -14.48 7.41
N ARG A 183 0.76 -14.27 6.74
CA ARG A 183 0.53 -14.74 5.37
C ARG A 183 1.47 -14.10 4.35
N ASN A 184 1.85 -12.86 4.57
CA ASN A 184 2.62 -12.05 3.61
C ASN A 184 4.14 -12.00 3.92
N ARG A 185 4.69 -13.03 4.62
CA ARG A 185 6.11 -13.13 4.98
C ARG A 185 6.73 -14.47 4.61
#